data_886ecab3a4dcd2836227c4994377e8fa
#
_entry.id   886ecab3a4dcd2836227c4994377e8fa
#
_cell.length_a   1.000
_cell.length_b   1.000
_cell.length_c   1.000
_cell.angle_alpha   90.00
_cell.angle_beta   90.00
_cell.angle_gamma   90.00
#
_symmetry.space_group_name_H-M   'P 1'
#
loop_
_entity.id
_entity.type
_entity.pdbx_description
1 polymer ?
#
loop_
_entity_poly.entity_id
_entity_poly.type
_entity_poly.pdbx_seq_one_letter_code
_entity_poly.pdbx_strand_id
1 'polypeptide(L)'
;MSIAENQEKDMVSNDRQDKLLMETCIKHLTQYAAMIKTNQGAQSDESIGRLRKMIGEMEAYWDLSDRRDREEQFDKTLQRAVQTGRTNRISEEQKIAAVNGLYRYASEMVSAQGVEAAERVKEVQAVIRELADGWDMDKAWAAHLCSLIGSMAGYKEQPPSETREESRFFKDISAVAEKMGFEVKGVENGLLQLYLEGSRVAQVDESGSLLYHPYPEVFKLMDAIEAWKGREENLQMQDGLQM
;
A
#
# COMPACT_ATOMS: atom_id res chain seq x y z
N MET A 1 7.13 -3.13 34.60
CA MET A 1 7.50 -3.04 33.19
C MET A 1 7.55 -1.58 32.82
N SER A 2 8.67 -1.12 32.28
CA SER A 2 8.93 0.28 31.95
C SER A 2 8.26 0.62 30.57
N ILE A 3 7.84 1.88 30.39
CA ILE A 3 7.31 2.38 29.12
C ILE A 3 8.31 2.11 27.97
N ALA A 4 9.62 2.17 28.25
CA ALA A 4 10.67 1.86 27.28
C ALA A 4 10.70 0.39 26.84
N GLU A 5 10.42 -0.55 27.73
CA GLU A 5 10.36 -1.99 27.38
C GLU A 5 9.14 -2.34 26.51
N ASN A 6 8.04 -1.60 26.66
CA ASN A 6 6.89 -1.77 25.79
C ASN A 6 7.15 -1.16 24.40
N GLN A 7 7.77 0.02 24.31
CA GLN A 7 8.12 0.64 23.03
C GLN A 7 9.11 -0.20 22.22
N GLU A 8 10.09 -0.85 22.88
CA GLU A 8 11.05 -1.72 22.22
C GLU A 8 10.38 -3.00 21.69
N LYS A 9 9.43 -3.58 22.44
CA LYS A 9 8.64 -4.74 22.00
C LYS A 9 7.73 -4.40 20.81
N ASP A 10 7.11 -3.22 20.82
CA ASP A 10 6.23 -2.77 19.73
C ASP A 10 7.04 -2.48 18.45
N MET A 11 8.23 -1.89 18.57
CA MET A 11 9.12 -1.68 17.42
C MET A 11 9.58 -3.01 16.79
N VAL A 12 9.98 -3.99 17.60
CA VAL A 12 10.41 -5.32 17.13
C VAL A 12 9.24 -6.08 16.48
N SER A 13 8.01 -5.91 17.00
CA SER A 13 6.81 -6.51 16.41
C SER A 13 6.48 -5.93 15.04
N ASN A 14 6.58 -4.60 14.89
CA ASN A 14 6.31 -3.92 13.62
C ASN A 14 7.33 -4.28 12.53
N ASP A 15 8.62 -4.30 12.86
CA ASP A 15 9.69 -4.70 11.93
C ASP A 15 9.47 -6.13 11.40
N ARG A 16 9.05 -7.05 12.26
CA ARG A 16 8.75 -8.43 11.86
C ARG A 16 7.53 -8.53 10.94
N GLN A 17 6.49 -7.72 11.19
CA GLN A 17 5.30 -7.70 10.34
C GLN A 17 5.59 -7.09 8.97
N ASP A 18 6.36 -6.00 8.93
CA ASP A 18 6.79 -5.38 7.68
C ASP A 18 7.65 -6.33 6.84
N LYS A 19 8.59 -7.06 7.45
CA LYS A 19 9.38 -8.08 6.76
C LYS A 19 8.51 -9.18 6.17
N LEU A 20 7.53 -9.68 6.92
CA LEU A 20 6.60 -10.71 6.44
C LEU A 20 5.73 -10.20 5.27
N LEU A 21 5.27 -8.96 5.34
CA LEU A 21 4.53 -8.31 4.25
C LEU A 21 5.40 -8.22 2.99
N MET A 22 6.68 -7.80 3.13
CA MET A 22 7.61 -7.69 2.01
C MET A 22 7.93 -9.05 1.40
N GLU A 23 8.16 -10.08 2.21
CA GLU A 23 8.37 -11.45 1.71
C GLU A 23 7.15 -11.96 0.93
N THR A 24 5.95 -11.67 1.43
CA THR A 24 4.69 -12.00 0.76
C THR A 24 4.56 -11.25 -0.57
N CYS A 25 4.84 -9.95 -0.58
CA CYS A 25 4.85 -9.13 -1.78
C CYS A 25 5.82 -9.68 -2.84
N ILE A 26 7.08 -9.90 -2.48
CA ILE A 26 8.13 -10.45 -3.35
C ILE A 26 7.70 -11.80 -3.95
N LYS A 27 7.13 -12.68 -3.14
CA LYS A 27 6.59 -13.97 -3.61
C LYS A 27 5.54 -13.78 -4.70
N HIS A 28 4.60 -12.85 -4.53
CA HIS A 28 3.54 -12.64 -5.50
C HIS A 28 4.02 -11.89 -6.74
N LEU A 29 4.98 -10.96 -6.63
CA LEU A 29 5.65 -10.35 -7.77
C LEU A 29 6.39 -11.39 -8.62
N THR A 30 7.07 -12.36 -7.98
CA THR A 30 7.71 -13.49 -8.66
C THR A 30 6.68 -14.37 -9.39
N GLN A 31 5.53 -14.63 -8.77
CA GLN A 31 4.44 -15.39 -9.41
C GLN A 31 3.85 -14.64 -10.61
N TYR A 32 3.70 -13.31 -10.51
CA TYR A 32 3.28 -12.47 -11.62
C TYR A 32 4.28 -12.51 -12.78
N ALA A 33 5.58 -12.36 -12.49
CA ALA A 33 6.63 -12.48 -13.50
C ALA A 33 6.58 -13.83 -14.23
N ALA A 34 6.36 -14.92 -13.49
CA ALA A 34 6.19 -16.25 -14.08
C ALA A 34 4.95 -16.34 -14.98
N MET A 35 3.84 -15.72 -14.58
CA MET A 35 2.60 -15.67 -15.36
C MET A 35 2.78 -14.92 -16.69
N ILE A 36 3.35 -13.71 -16.65
CA ILE A 36 3.56 -12.92 -17.88
C ILE A 36 4.58 -13.60 -18.80
N LYS A 37 5.64 -14.23 -18.25
CA LYS A 37 6.62 -14.99 -19.04
C LYS A 37 5.97 -16.16 -19.77
N THR A 38 5.09 -16.89 -19.11
CA THR A 38 4.37 -18.02 -19.71
C THR A 38 3.40 -17.58 -20.80
N ASN A 39 2.70 -16.44 -20.59
CA ASN A 39 1.66 -15.94 -21.49
C ASN A 39 2.20 -15.15 -22.68
N GLN A 40 3.27 -14.36 -22.49
CA GLN A 40 3.77 -13.37 -23.44
C GLN A 40 5.16 -13.70 -24.02
N GLY A 41 5.86 -14.69 -23.43
CA GLY A 41 7.19 -15.11 -23.89
C GLY A 41 8.22 -13.98 -23.82
N ALA A 42 8.91 -13.70 -24.92
CA ALA A 42 9.95 -12.67 -24.99
C ALA A 42 9.40 -11.22 -24.86
N GLN A 43 8.10 -10.99 -25.15
CA GLN A 43 7.49 -9.67 -25.04
C GLN A 43 7.42 -9.18 -23.57
N SER A 44 7.51 -10.08 -22.60
CA SER A 44 7.51 -9.76 -21.17
C SER A 44 8.89 -9.45 -20.57
N ASP A 45 9.97 -9.54 -21.34
CA ASP A 45 11.34 -9.47 -20.79
C ASP A 45 11.64 -8.13 -20.13
N GLU A 46 11.14 -7.01 -20.66
CA GLU A 46 11.28 -5.69 -20.04
C GLU A 46 10.54 -5.61 -18.70
N SER A 47 9.28 -6.06 -18.64
CA SER A 47 8.49 -6.12 -17.40
C SER A 47 9.14 -7.01 -16.35
N ILE A 48 9.64 -8.16 -16.75
CA ILE A 48 10.36 -9.09 -15.87
C ILE A 48 11.64 -8.45 -15.34
N GLY A 49 12.39 -7.71 -16.18
CA GLY A 49 13.57 -6.96 -15.77
C GLY A 49 13.26 -5.91 -14.70
N ARG A 50 12.17 -5.15 -14.86
CA ARG A 50 11.69 -4.18 -13.86
C ARG A 50 11.31 -4.87 -12.54
N LEU A 51 10.52 -5.95 -12.61
CA LEU A 51 10.12 -6.70 -11.42
C LEU A 51 11.32 -7.28 -10.68
N ARG A 52 12.29 -7.87 -11.40
CA ARG A 52 13.52 -8.40 -10.81
C ARG A 52 14.33 -7.31 -10.10
N LYS A 53 14.50 -6.15 -10.74
CA LYS A 53 15.20 -4.99 -10.15
C LYS A 53 14.49 -4.55 -8.86
N MET A 54 13.17 -4.38 -8.90
CA MET A 54 12.37 -3.94 -7.76
C MET A 54 12.42 -4.94 -6.60
N ILE A 55 12.29 -6.24 -6.88
CA ILE A 55 12.44 -7.30 -5.88
C ILE A 55 13.81 -7.21 -5.20
N GLY A 56 14.89 -7.11 -5.98
CA GLY A 56 16.25 -6.99 -5.42
C GLY A 56 16.45 -5.74 -4.55
N GLU A 57 15.82 -4.64 -4.89
CA GLU A 57 15.85 -3.41 -4.10
C GLU A 57 15.04 -3.54 -2.80
N MET A 58 13.85 -4.16 -2.84
CA MET A 58 13.06 -4.46 -1.65
C MET A 58 13.79 -5.41 -0.70
N GLU A 59 14.42 -6.46 -1.21
CA GLU A 59 15.23 -7.39 -0.43
C GLU A 59 16.40 -6.69 0.27
N ALA A 60 17.08 -5.79 -0.43
CA ALA A 60 18.19 -5.02 0.13
C ALA A 60 17.73 -4.03 1.21
N TYR A 61 16.57 -3.39 1.00
CA TYR A 61 16.05 -2.39 1.93
C TYR A 61 15.63 -3.00 3.28
N TRP A 62 14.98 -4.16 3.27
CA TRP A 62 14.53 -4.85 4.50
C TRP A 62 15.51 -5.88 5.05
N ASP A 63 16.73 -5.96 4.47
CA ASP A 63 17.72 -6.98 4.86
C ASP A 63 17.08 -8.39 4.94
N LEU A 64 16.30 -8.70 3.91
CA LEU A 64 15.66 -10.00 3.79
C LEU A 64 16.74 -10.99 3.37
N SER A 65 17.11 -11.89 4.26
CA SER A 65 18.28 -12.76 4.15
C SER A 65 18.38 -13.57 2.85
N ASP A 66 19.62 -13.75 2.43
CA ASP A 66 20.11 -14.61 1.34
C ASP A 66 19.68 -14.23 -0.08
N ARG A 67 20.14 -13.02 -0.50
CA ARG A 67 19.88 -12.47 -1.85
C ARG A 67 20.26 -13.47 -2.98
N ARG A 68 21.34 -14.25 -2.82
CA ARG A 68 21.78 -15.18 -3.85
C ARG A 68 20.80 -16.33 -4.05
N ASP A 69 20.25 -16.89 -2.99
CA ASP A 69 19.28 -17.98 -3.05
C ASP A 69 17.96 -17.51 -3.66
N ARG A 70 17.56 -16.25 -3.46
CA ARG A 70 16.31 -15.68 -3.97
C ARG A 70 16.38 -15.35 -5.46
N GLU A 71 17.50 -14.80 -5.95
CA GLU A 71 17.72 -14.60 -7.38
C GLU A 71 17.65 -15.95 -8.13
N GLU A 72 18.28 -16.99 -7.58
CA GLU A 72 18.20 -18.33 -8.11
C GLU A 72 16.77 -18.91 -8.05
N GLN A 73 16.05 -18.62 -6.98
CA GLN A 73 14.66 -19.05 -6.81
C GLN A 73 13.71 -18.31 -7.76
N PHE A 74 13.92 -17.03 -8.03
CA PHE A 74 13.20 -16.27 -9.04
C PHE A 74 13.35 -16.95 -10.42
N ASP A 75 14.58 -17.20 -10.85
CA ASP A 75 14.87 -17.84 -12.13
C ASP A 75 14.29 -19.25 -12.24
N LYS A 76 14.45 -20.07 -11.19
CA LYS A 76 13.85 -21.40 -11.12
C LYS A 76 12.33 -21.37 -11.24
N THR A 77 11.69 -20.37 -10.62
CA THR A 77 10.24 -20.21 -10.70
C THR A 77 9.78 -19.87 -12.11
N LEU A 78 10.47 -18.95 -12.80
CA LEU A 78 10.18 -18.59 -14.18
C LEU A 78 10.38 -19.79 -15.11
N GLN A 79 11.53 -20.46 -15.01
CA GLN A 79 11.84 -21.64 -15.83
C GLN A 79 10.80 -22.75 -15.66
N ARG A 80 10.42 -23.05 -14.41
CA ARG A 80 9.40 -24.06 -14.12
C ARG A 80 8.05 -23.70 -14.72
N ALA A 81 7.62 -22.44 -14.62
CA ALA A 81 6.36 -21.99 -15.18
C ALA A 81 6.34 -22.13 -16.72
N VAL A 82 7.42 -21.73 -17.39
CA VAL A 82 7.56 -21.89 -18.86
C VAL A 82 7.55 -23.34 -19.27
N GLN A 83 8.32 -24.21 -18.56
CA GLN A 83 8.41 -25.64 -18.89
C GLN A 83 7.08 -26.38 -18.69
N THR A 84 6.32 -26.04 -17.67
CA THR A 84 5.08 -26.74 -17.34
C THR A 84 3.85 -26.10 -17.98
N GLY A 85 3.94 -24.86 -18.48
CA GLY A 85 2.81 -24.05 -18.91
C GLY A 85 1.82 -23.76 -17.77
N ARG A 86 2.25 -23.91 -16.51
CA ARG A 86 1.39 -23.76 -15.34
C ARG A 86 1.91 -22.63 -14.45
N THR A 87 1.00 -21.75 -14.08
CA THR A 87 1.23 -20.70 -13.10
C THR A 87 0.29 -20.89 -11.91
N ASN A 88 0.74 -20.53 -10.72
CA ASN A 88 -0.13 -20.59 -9.56
C ASN A 88 -1.22 -19.53 -9.69
N ARG A 89 -2.46 -19.92 -9.44
CA ARG A 89 -3.57 -18.96 -9.37
C ARG A 89 -3.39 -18.11 -8.12
N ILE A 90 -3.45 -16.80 -8.29
CA ILE A 90 -3.30 -15.81 -7.21
C ILE A 90 -4.71 -15.39 -6.79
N SER A 91 -5.01 -15.45 -5.47
CA SER A 91 -6.31 -14.99 -4.94
C SER A 91 -6.38 -13.46 -4.90
N GLU A 92 -7.58 -12.90 -4.78
CA GLU A 92 -7.76 -11.45 -4.66
C GLU A 92 -7.01 -10.87 -3.45
N GLU A 93 -7.04 -11.55 -2.30
CA GLU A 93 -6.29 -11.12 -1.12
C GLU A 93 -4.78 -11.09 -1.38
N GLN A 94 -4.27 -12.06 -2.15
CA GLN A 94 -2.86 -12.11 -2.50
C GLN A 94 -2.45 -10.99 -3.47
N LYS A 95 -3.31 -10.63 -4.43
CA LYS A 95 -3.09 -9.49 -5.32
C LYS A 95 -3.05 -8.18 -4.51
N ILE A 96 -4.03 -7.98 -3.63
CA ILE A 96 -4.10 -6.82 -2.74
C ILE A 96 -2.86 -6.76 -1.83
N ALA A 97 -2.43 -7.88 -1.26
CA ALA A 97 -1.23 -7.94 -0.42
C ALA A 97 0.04 -7.54 -1.18
N ALA A 98 0.17 -7.96 -2.44
CA ALA A 98 1.31 -7.57 -3.28
C ALA A 98 1.33 -6.05 -3.53
N VAL A 99 0.20 -5.46 -3.89
CA VAL A 99 0.09 -4.01 -4.15
C VAL A 99 0.30 -3.20 -2.87
N ASN A 100 -0.25 -3.65 -1.73
CA ASN A 100 0.00 -3.02 -0.43
C ASN A 100 1.47 -3.08 -0.02
N GLY A 101 2.17 -4.19 -0.32
CA GLY A 101 3.61 -4.30 -0.11
C GLY A 101 4.39 -3.27 -0.92
N LEU A 102 4.06 -3.08 -2.19
CA LEU A 102 4.65 -2.05 -3.04
C LEU A 102 4.37 -0.64 -2.53
N TYR A 103 3.15 -0.38 -2.08
CA TYR A 103 2.81 0.89 -1.46
C TYR A 103 3.64 1.13 -0.19
N ARG A 104 3.74 0.13 0.70
CA ARG A 104 4.55 0.23 1.93
C ARG A 104 6.01 0.52 1.59
N TYR A 105 6.57 -0.18 0.60
CA TYR A 105 7.92 0.08 0.10
C TYR A 105 8.10 1.52 -0.34
N ALA A 106 7.21 2.04 -1.19
CA ALA A 106 7.29 3.42 -1.64
C ALA A 106 7.17 4.43 -0.48
N SER A 107 6.28 4.18 0.48
CA SER A 107 6.10 5.04 1.66
C SER A 107 7.36 5.11 2.52
N GLU A 108 8.00 3.97 2.77
CA GLU A 108 9.26 3.91 3.53
C GLU A 108 10.39 4.64 2.79
N MET A 109 10.49 4.46 1.47
CA MET A 109 11.49 5.16 0.67
C MET A 109 11.30 6.67 0.71
N VAL A 110 10.07 7.18 0.57
CA VAL A 110 9.78 8.60 0.71
C VAL A 110 10.14 9.10 2.11
N SER A 111 9.85 8.32 3.13
CA SER A 111 10.20 8.66 4.52
C SER A 111 11.71 8.73 4.75
N ALA A 112 12.48 7.83 4.14
CA ALA A 112 13.93 7.75 4.31
C ALA A 112 14.69 8.75 3.43
N GLN A 113 14.30 8.94 2.17
CA GLN A 113 15.09 9.65 1.14
C GLN A 113 14.44 10.97 0.67
N GLY A 114 13.16 11.21 1.00
CA GLY A 114 12.47 12.43 0.58
C GLY A 114 12.36 12.54 -0.94
N VAL A 115 12.76 13.69 -1.48
CA VAL A 115 12.68 14.03 -2.91
C VAL A 115 13.51 13.08 -3.78
N GLU A 116 14.62 12.54 -3.26
CA GLU A 116 15.47 11.59 -3.97
C GLU A 116 14.77 10.26 -4.29
N ALA A 117 13.69 9.95 -3.57
CA ALA A 117 12.85 8.79 -3.84
C ALA A 117 11.94 8.95 -5.08
N ALA A 118 11.81 10.15 -5.67
CA ALA A 118 10.79 10.45 -6.68
C ALA A 118 10.85 9.52 -7.90
N GLU A 119 12.03 9.21 -8.42
CA GLU A 119 12.17 8.30 -9.57
C GLU A 119 11.76 6.86 -9.21
N ARG A 120 12.11 6.39 -8.01
CA ARG A 120 11.69 5.07 -7.53
C ARG A 120 10.19 4.99 -7.29
N VAL A 121 9.60 6.05 -6.77
CA VAL A 121 8.15 6.16 -6.63
C VAL A 121 7.46 5.99 -7.98
N LYS A 122 7.97 6.59 -9.05
CA LYS A 122 7.46 6.40 -10.41
C LYS A 122 7.59 4.96 -10.88
N GLU A 123 8.72 4.29 -10.60
CA GLU A 123 8.90 2.88 -10.92
C GLU A 123 7.88 2.00 -10.18
N VAL A 124 7.67 2.23 -8.88
CA VAL A 124 6.64 1.52 -8.09
C VAL A 124 5.23 1.75 -8.65
N GLN A 125 4.88 3.00 -8.96
CA GLN A 125 3.60 3.33 -9.57
C GLN A 125 3.39 2.61 -10.92
N ALA A 126 4.45 2.50 -11.73
CA ALA A 126 4.37 1.78 -13.01
C ALA A 126 4.09 0.29 -12.79
N VAL A 127 4.76 -0.34 -11.80
CA VAL A 127 4.51 -1.75 -11.44
C VAL A 127 3.11 -1.95 -10.88
N ILE A 128 2.61 -1.06 -10.01
CA ILE A 128 1.23 -1.16 -9.49
C ILE A 128 0.21 -1.13 -10.64
N ARG A 129 0.36 -0.23 -11.62
CA ARG A 129 -0.53 -0.17 -12.79
C ARG A 129 -0.42 -1.44 -13.64
N GLU A 130 0.79 -1.93 -13.85
CA GLU A 130 1.03 -3.17 -14.62
C GLU A 130 0.37 -4.39 -13.94
N LEU A 131 0.48 -4.50 -12.61
CA LEU A 131 -0.19 -5.55 -11.83
C LEU A 131 -1.72 -5.43 -11.93
N ALA A 132 -2.26 -4.22 -11.82
CA ALA A 132 -3.70 -3.99 -11.92
C ALA A 132 -4.24 -4.41 -13.30
N ASP A 133 -3.53 -4.09 -14.37
CA ASP A 133 -3.88 -4.53 -15.71
C ASP A 133 -3.76 -6.05 -15.89
N GLY A 134 -2.63 -6.62 -15.47
CA GLY A 134 -2.33 -8.04 -15.66
C GLY A 134 -3.16 -8.99 -14.80
N TRP A 135 -3.62 -8.54 -13.66
CA TRP A 135 -4.48 -9.30 -12.74
C TRP A 135 -5.96 -8.95 -12.82
N ASP A 136 -6.34 -8.05 -13.74
CA ASP A 136 -7.72 -7.55 -13.88
C ASP A 136 -8.28 -7.02 -12.54
N MET A 137 -7.48 -6.19 -11.87
CA MET A 137 -7.86 -5.53 -10.62
C MET A 137 -8.59 -4.21 -10.90
N ASP A 138 -9.23 -3.65 -9.87
CA ASP A 138 -9.83 -2.32 -9.96
C ASP A 138 -8.78 -1.24 -10.29
N LYS A 139 -8.87 -0.70 -11.52
CA LYS A 139 -7.94 0.31 -12.03
C LYS A 139 -8.08 1.65 -11.31
N ALA A 140 -9.29 1.98 -10.86
CA ALA A 140 -9.53 3.22 -10.12
C ALA A 140 -8.83 3.15 -8.75
N TRP A 141 -8.93 2.01 -8.06
CA TRP A 141 -8.20 1.78 -6.83
C TRP A 141 -6.68 1.83 -7.03
N ALA A 142 -6.14 1.18 -8.05
CA ALA A 142 -4.71 1.21 -8.35
C ALA A 142 -4.21 2.63 -8.70
N ALA A 143 -4.98 3.38 -9.48
CA ALA A 143 -4.67 4.78 -9.81
C ALA A 143 -4.69 5.67 -8.58
N HIS A 144 -5.63 5.44 -7.65
CA HIS A 144 -5.71 6.15 -6.39
C HIS A 144 -4.48 5.90 -5.51
N LEU A 145 -4.07 4.64 -5.33
CA LEU A 145 -2.83 4.31 -4.62
C LEU A 145 -1.60 4.99 -5.23
N CYS A 146 -1.49 4.97 -6.57
CA CYS A 146 -0.41 5.68 -7.27
C CYS A 146 -0.44 7.19 -6.97
N SER A 147 -1.62 7.80 -6.91
CA SER A 147 -1.78 9.22 -6.55
C SER A 147 -1.32 9.50 -5.13
N LEU A 148 -1.70 8.65 -4.17
CA LEU A 148 -1.26 8.79 -2.76
C LEU A 148 0.27 8.74 -2.64
N ILE A 149 0.90 7.74 -3.27
CA ILE A 149 2.37 7.61 -3.27
C ILE A 149 3.03 8.87 -3.89
N GLY A 150 2.50 9.35 -5.02
CA GLY A 150 3.00 10.56 -5.68
C GLY A 150 2.87 11.80 -4.80
N SER A 151 1.74 11.95 -4.11
CA SER A 151 1.51 13.04 -3.18
C SER A 151 2.49 13.03 -2.01
N MET A 152 2.78 11.87 -1.43
CA MET A 152 3.77 11.74 -0.36
C MET A 152 5.17 12.17 -0.80
N ALA A 153 5.59 11.84 -2.02
CA ALA A 153 6.88 12.24 -2.58
C ALA A 153 6.98 13.77 -2.81
N GLY A 154 5.87 14.43 -3.12
CA GLY A 154 5.79 15.89 -3.32
C GLY A 154 5.63 16.69 -2.03
N TYR A 155 5.06 16.13 -0.98
CA TYR A 155 4.75 16.87 0.26
C TYR A 155 5.97 17.22 1.13
N LYS A 156 7.12 16.59 0.96
CA LYS A 156 8.32 16.91 1.75
C LYS A 156 9.00 18.24 1.38
N GLU A 157 8.62 18.87 0.26
CA GLU A 157 9.11 20.21 -0.11
C GLU A 157 8.32 21.37 0.52
N GLN A 158 7.18 21.09 1.18
CA GLN A 158 6.47 22.12 1.92
C GLN A 158 6.92 22.11 3.38
N PRO A 159 7.40 23.24 3.93
CA PRO A 159 7.62 23.36 5.37
C PRO A 159 6.33 22.99 6.10
N PRO A 160 6.39 22.46 7.33
CA PRO A 160 5.20 22.12 8.09
C PRO A 160 4.32 23.38 8.14
N SER A 161 3.27 23.38 7.35
CA SER A 161 2.26 24.43 7.42
C SER A 161 1.65 24.34 8.81
N GLU A 162 1.76 25.45 9.54
CA GLU A 162 1.06 25.70 10.79
C GLU A 162 -0.30 25.01 10.77
N THR A 163 -0.59 24.26 11.82
CA THR A 163 -1.83 23.58 12.18
C THR A 163 -3.02 23.94 11.27
N ARG A 164 -3.20 23.19 10.18
CA ARG A 164 -4.48 23.20 9.48
C ARG A 164 -5.51 22.72 10.49
N GLU A 165 -6.54 23.50 10.73
CA GLU A 165 -7.71 23.01 11.47
C GLU A 165 -8.09 21.65 10.86
N GLU A 166 -8.16 20.61 11.70
CA GLU A 166 -8.57 19.30 11.25
C GLU A 166 -9.87 19.42 10.46
N SER A 167 -9.88 18.92 9.24
CA SER A 167 -11.07 19.02 8.40
C SER A 167 -12.26 18.35 9.11
N ARG A 168 -13.46 18.87 8.86
CA ARG A 168 -14.69 18.29 9.42
C ARG A 168 -14.77 16.79 9.12
N PHE A 169 -14.32 16.38 7.92
CA PHE A 169 -14.22 14.99 7.53
C PHE A 169 -13.38 14.16 8.51
N PHE A 170 -12.15 14.59 8.80
CA PHE A 170 -11.29 13.85 9.72
C PHE A 170 -11.87 13.76 11.14
N LYS A 171 -12.49 14.84 11.65
CA LYS A 171 -13.16 14.83 12.96
C LYS A 171 -14.29 13.81 13.01
N ASP A 172 -15.13 13.80 11.99
CA ASP A 172 -16.30 12.90 11.92
C ASP A 172 -15.85 11.44 11.76
N ILE A 173 -14.86 11.16 10.89
CA ILE A 173 -14.36 9.80 10.66
C ILE A 173 -13.54 9.30 11.85
N SER A 174 -12.77 10.14 12.53
CA SER A 174 -12.11 9.79 13.80
C SER A 174 -13.11 9.30 14.83
N ALA A 175 -14.20 10.06 15.05
CA ALA A 175 -15.22 9.68 16.00
C ALA A 175 -15.95 8.38 15.63
N VAL A 176 -16.10 8.08 14.34
CA VAL A 176 -16.67 6.82 13.85
C VAL A 176 -15.68 5.67 14.05
N ALA A 177 -14.42 5.87 13.70
CA ALA A 177 -13.37 4.86 13.84
C ALA A 177 -13.14 4.47 15.31
N GLU A 178 -13.10 5.43 16.23
CA GLU A 178 -13.00 5.17 17.68
C GLU A 178 -14.16 4.31 18.20
N LYS A 179 -15.39 4.58 17.75
CA LYS A 179 -16.57 3.76 18.12
C LYS A 179 -16.50 2.34 17.58
N MET A 180 -15.73 2.12 16.50
CA MET A 180 -15.49 0.79 15.91
C MET A 180 -14.29 0.08 16.54
N GLY A 181 -13.62 0.69 17.51
CA GLY A 181 -12.49 0.11 18.25
C GLY A 181 -11.11 0.43 17.67
N PHE A 182 -11.03 1.37 16.72
CA PHE A 182 -9.72 1.84 16.25
C PHE A 182 -9.13 2.84 17.25
N GLU A 183 -7.82 2.77 17.43
CA GLU A 183 -7.03 3.83 18.03
C GLU A 183 -6.67 4.85 16.94
N VAL A 184 -7.06 6.11 17.12
CA VAL A 184 -6.80 7.21 16.19
C VAL A 184 -5.61 7.99 16.69
N LYS A 185 -4.50 8.04 15.93
CA LYS A 185 -3.27 8.79 16.31
C LYS A 185 -3.19 10.19 15.68
N GLY A 186 -4.28 10.66 15.05
CA GLY A 186 -4.35 11.96 14.41
C GLY A 186 -4.00 11.94 12.93
N VAL A 187 -3.83 13.13 12.35
CA VAL A 187 -3.54 13.32 10.92
C VAL A 187 -2.06 13.55 10.72
N GLU A 188 -1.41 12.65 9.99
CA GLU A 188 -0.01 12.76 9.62
C GLU A 188 0.11 12.77 8.09
N ASN A 189 0.80 13.77 7.55
CA ASN A 189 0.97 13.97 6.09
C ASN A 189 -0.37 14.03 5.31
N GLY A 190 -1.43 14.59 5.90
CA GLY A 190 -2.75 14.67 5.29
C GLY A 190 -3.54 13.35 5.33
N LEU A 191 -3.08 12.37 6.09
CA LEU A 191 -3.71 11.06 6.25
C LEU A 191 -4.05 10.79 7.71
N LEU A 192 -5.32 10.48 7.98
CA LEU A 192 -5.77 10.02 9.30
C LEU A 192 -5.23 8.62 9.55
N GLN A 193 -4.49 8.43 10.65
CA GLN A 193 -3.83 7.18 11.00
C GLN A 193 -4.70 6.35 11.94
N LEU A 194 -5.01 5.10 11.56
CA LEU A 194 -5.88 4.20 12.30
C LEU A 194 -5.15 2.92 12.69
N TYR A 195 -5.26 2.55 13.95
CA TYR A 195 -4.57 1.42 14.55
C TYR A 195 -5.58 0.45 15.19
N LEU A 196 -5.28 -0.84 15.15
CA LEU A 196 -5.94 -1.89 15.93
C LEU A 196 -4.85 -2.67 16.67
N GLU A 197 -5.02 -2.83 17.98
CA GLU A 197 -4.08 -3.57 18.84
C GLU A 197 -2.62 -3.11 18.69
N GLY A 198 -2.43 -1.78 18.55
CA GLY A 198 -1.12 -1.16 18.39
C GLY A 198 -0.53 -1.21 16.98
N SER A 199 -1.14 -1.94 16.04
CA SER A 199 -0.71 -2.02 14.64
C SER A 199 -1.49 -1.06 13.76
N ARG A 200 -0.78 -0.29 12.90
CA ARG A 200 -1.45 0.58 11.92
C ARG A 200 -2.14 -0.28 10.86
N VAL A 201 -3.45 -0.17 10.79
CA VAL A 201 -4.29 -1.00 9.90
C VAL A 201 -4.91 -0.22 8.76
N ALA A 202 -5.06 1.11 8.89
CA ALA A 202 -5.57 1.93 7.81
C ALA A 202 -5.07 3.37 7.88
N GLN A 203 -5.10 4.04 6.74
CA GLN A 203 -4.88 5.48 6.57
C GLN A 203 -5.99 6.01 5.67
N VAL A 204 -6.56 7.15 6.02
CA VAL A 204 -7.69 7.76 5.30
C VAL A 204 -7.29 9.17 4.88
N ASP A 205 -7.45 9.53 3.60
CA ASP A 205 -7.26 10.89 3.13
C ASP A 205 -8.55 11.74 3.24
N GLU A 206 -8.46 13.05 2.95
CA GLU A 206 -9.61 13.96 3.00
C GLU A 206 -10.72 13.64 1.99
N SER A 207 -10.43 12.86 0.94
CA SER A 207 -11.42 12.39 -0.02
C SER A 207 -12.18 11.16 0.49
N GLY A 208 -11.77 10.63 1.65
CA GLY A 208 -12.29 9.39 2.22
C GLY A 208 -11.79 8.14 1.52
N SER A 209 -10.67 8.24 0.81
CA SER A 209 -10.01 7.07 0.25
C SER A 209 -9.16 6.39 1.31
N LEU A 210 -9.28 5.07 1.39
CA LEU A 210 -8.60 4.25 2.39
C LEU A 210 -7.42 3.50 1.80
N LEU A 211 -6.32 3.57 2.52
CA LEU A 211 -5.23 2.63 2.43
C LEU A 211 -5.27 1.73 3.65
N TYR A 212 -5.36 0.42 3.46
CA TYR A 212 -5.68 -0.48 4.57
C TYR A 212 -5.09 -1.88 4.42
N HIS A 213 -4.91 -2.54 5.57
CA HIS A 213 -4.82 -3.99 5.66
C HIS A 213 -6.24 -4.59 5.71
N PRO A 214 -6.48 -5.76 5.13
CA PRO A 214 -7.81 -6.34 5.02
C PRO A 214 -8.30 -6.94 6.34
N TYR A 215 -8.60 -6.08 7.32
CA TYR A 215 -9.27 -6.44 8.56
C TYR A 215 -10.79 -6.27 8.42
N PRO A 216 -11.62 -7.14 9.00
CA PRO A 216 -13.08 -7.02 8.95
C PRO A 216 -13.60 -5.67 9.44
N GLU A 217 -12.92 -5.07 10.43
CA GLU A 217 -13.26 -3.77 11.01
C GLU A 217 -13.05 -2.65 9.99
N VAL A 218 -12.02 -2.76 9.16
CA VAL A 218 -11.71 -1.77 8.13
C VAL A 218 -12.77 -1.76 7.03
N PHE A 219 -13.33 -2.90 6.66
CA PHE A 219 -14.44 -2.95 5.69
C PHE A 219 -15.69 -2.24 6.23
N LYS A 220 -16.01 -2.40 7.53
CA LYS A 220 -17.09 -1.64 8.17
C LYS A 220 -16.83 -0.14 8.18
N LEU A 221 -15.56 0.27 8.35
CA LEU A 221 -15.18 1.67 8.27
C LEU A 221 -15.35 2.22 6.84
N MET A 222 -15.01 1.44 5.81
CA MET A 222 -15.28 1.82 4.42
C MET A 222 -16.75 2.11 4.18
N ASP A 223 -17.65 1.23 4.63
CA ASP A 223 -19.09 1.44 4.51
C ASP A 223 -19.54 2.73 5.23
N ALA A 224 -18.95 3.02 6.38
CA ALA A 224 -19.25 4.24 7.13
C ALA A 224 -18.74 5.52 6.43
N ILE A 225 -17.59 5.48 5.78
CA ILE A 225 -17.05 6.58 4.97
C ILE A 225 -17.94 6.83 3.75
N GLU A 226 -18.36 5.80 3.04
CA GLU A 226 -19.28 5.94 1.91
C GLU A 226 -20.62 6.52 2.34
N ALA A 227 -21.16 6.08 3.47
CA ALA A 227 -22.38 6.64 4.06
C ALA A 227 -22.21 8.12 4.47
N TRP A 228 -21.02 8.53 4.90
CA TRP A 228 -20.71 9.92 5.19
C TRP A 228 -20.70 10.77 3.92
N LYS A 229 -20.01 10.32 2.86
CA LYS A 229 -19.97 10.99 1.54
C LYS A 229 -21.38 11.21 0.98
N GLY A 230 -22.21 10.18 0.98
CA GLY A 230 -23.58 10.29 0.49
C GLY A 230 -24.45 11.29 1.27
N ARG A 231 -24.18 11.50 2.57
CA ARG A 231 -24.87 12.55 3.35
C ARG A 231 -24.42 13.96 2.97
N GLU A 232 -23.10 14.16 2.79
CA GLU A 232 -22.57 15.49 2.41
C GLU A 232 -23.03 15.89 1.00
N GLU A 233 -23.07 14.96 0.04
CA GLU A 233 -23.61 15.23 -1.31
C GLU A 233 -25.07 15.65 -1.26
N ASN A 234 -25.91 15.00 -0.44
CA ASN A 234 -27.32 15.34 -0.28
C ASN A 234 -27.51 16.73 0.38
N LEU A 235 -26.66 17.10 1.35
CA LEU A 235 -26.70 18.43 1.98
C LEU A 235 -26.34 19.52 0.96
N GLN A 236 -25.30 19.33 0.15
CA GLN A 236 -24.90 20.30 -0.88
C GLN A 236 -25.98 20.48 -1.96
N MET A 237 -26.69 19.41 -2.34
CA MET A 237 -27.82 19.50 -3.27
C MET A 237 -29.00 20.28 -2.69
N GLN A 238 -29.28 20.17 -1.40
CA GLN A 238 -30.34 20.94 -0.75
C GLN A 238 -30.04 22.43 -0.63
N ASP A 239 -28.79 22.78 -0.33
CA ASP A 239 -28.36 24.17 -0.24
C ASP A 239 -28.32 24.85 -1.63
N GLY A 240 -28.00 24.09 -2.70
CA GLY A 240 -28.02 24.58 -4.07
C GLY A 240 -29.42 24.82 -4.67
N LEU A 241 -30.47 24.25 -4.06
CA LEU A 241 -31.87 24.45 -4.49
C LEU A 241 -32.56 25.66 -3.79
N GLN A 242 -31.89 26.30 -2.84
CA GLN A 242 -32.42 27.48 -2.11
C GLN A 242 -31.88 28.81 -2.62
N MET A 243 -31.04 28.82 -3.66
CA MET A 243 -30.57 30.02 -4.36
C MET A 243 -31.34 30.21 -5.68
#